data_211e8fd8dc23e483f0339030d697c781
#
_entry.id   211e8fd8dc23e483f0339030d697c781
#
_cell.length_a   1.000
_cell.length_b   1.000
_cell.length_c   1.000
_cell.angle_alpha   90.00
_cell.angle_beta   90.00
_cell.angle_gamma   90.00
#
_symmetry.space_group_name_H-M   'P 1'
#
loop_
_entity.id
_entity.type
_entity.pdbx_description
1 polymer ?
#
loop_
_entity_poly.entity_id
_entity_poly.type
_entity_poly.pdbx_seq_one_letter_code
_entity_poly.pdbx_strand_id
1 'polypeptide(L)'
;MDLEALSKNITIDTTASQEIAELCNKLLDIQKEVTTLEDQLKKKKAEELKLSESDIPNLMQKTGVSLLKLTDGSSVEIKPYYGARIPASRTEEAFDWLRENNHGDLIKNNVTLTFGRNQDNEAKSIVDDLRNKGHNVKQAEKVEPMTLKAFVREQIEKGKDVPADLFGVYVATRTKITTKE
;
A
#
# COMPACT_ATOMS: atom_id res chain seq x y z
N MET A 1 -0.77 -34.22 26.24
CA MET A 1 0.49 -33.57 26.59
C MET A 1 0.18 -32.65 27.76
N ASP A 2 0.65 -33.01 28.93
CA ASP A 2 0.20 -32.41 30.19
C ASP A 2 0.86 -31.05 30.40
N LEU A 3 0.10 -29.97 30.32
CA LEU A 3 0.58 -28.60 30.52
C LEU A 3 1.10 -28.32 31.95
N GLU A 4 0.68 -29.10 32.91
CA GLU A 4 1.17 -29.02 34.29
C GLU A 4 2.61 -29.56 34.46
N ALA A 5 3.04 -30.48 33.58
CA ALA A 5 4.41 -31.00 33.61
C ALA A 5 5.45 -30.02 33.06
N LEU A 6 5.03 -29.10 32.19
CA LEU A 6 5.87 -28.03 31.60
C LEU A 6 6.08 -26.83 32.54
N SER A 7 5.20 -26.64 33.51
CA SER A 7 5.30 -25.48 34.44
C SER A 7 6.28 -25.66 35.60
N LYS A 8 6.76 -26.87 35.84
CA LYS A 8 7.56 -27.20 37.05
C LYS A 8 9.05 -26.91 36.98
N ASN A 9 9.60 -26.47 35.84
CA ASN A 9 11.05 -26.26 35.68
C ASN A 9 11.45 -24.93 34.99
N ILE A 10 10.57 -23.94 34.93
CA ILE A 10 10.96 -22.60 34.49
C ILE A 10 11.24 -21.76 35.72
N THR A 11 12.48 -21.81 36.21
CA THR A 11 13.02 -20.73 37.06
C THR A 11 13.14 -19.51 36.16
N ILE A 12 12.08 -18.68 36.13
CA ILE A 12 12.15 -17.39 35.46
C ILE A 12 13.21 -16.58 36.21
N ASP A 13 14.35 -16.35 35.57
CA ASP A 13 15.33 -15.41 36.05
C ASP A 13 14.66 -14.05 36.18
N THR A 14 14.57 -13.55 37.41
CA THR A 14 13.90 -12.30 37.74
C THR A 14 14.52 -11.15 36.93
N THR A 15 15.81 -11.21 36.67
CA THR A 15 16.56 -10.23 35.86
C THR A 15 16.12 -10.26 34.39
N ALA A 16 16.03 -11.46 33.79
CA ALA A 16 15.56 -11.62 32.42
C ALA A 16 14.11 -11.15 32.23
N SER A 17 13.24 -11.40 33.22
CA SER A 17 11.87 -10.93 33.21
C SER A 17 11.77 -9.39 33.27
N GLN A 18 12.62 -8.74 34.03
CA GLN A 18 12.71 -7.30 34.12
C GLN A 18 13.19 -6.69 32.78
N GLU A 19 14.24 -7.23 32.20
CA GLU A 19 14.74 -6.80 30.88
C GLU A 19 13.69 -6.93 29.79
N ILE A 20 12.93 -8.04 29.75
CA ILE A 20 11.84 -8.22 28.80
C ILE A 20 10.76 -7.15 29.02
N ALA A 21 10.38 -6.87 30.26
CA ALA A 21 9.37 -5.86 30.58
C ALA A 21 9.82 -4.44 30.15
N GLU A 22 11.09 -4.10 30.37
CA GLU A 22 11.66 -2.84 29.92
C GLU A 22 11.65 -2.70 28.39
N LEU A 23 12.04 -3.74 27.66
CA LEU A 23 11.98 -3.76 26.19
C LEU A 23 10.54 -3.66 25.68
N CYS A 24 9.58 -4.33 26.33
CA CYS A 24 8.17 -4.21 25.98
C CYS A 24 7.64 -2.79 26.20
N ASN A 25 7.98 -2.15 27.33
CA ASN A 25 7.60 -0.77 27.61
C ASN A 25 8.21 0.18 26.56
N LYS A 26 9.50 0.03 26.27
CA LYS A 26 10.16 0.81 25.22
C LYS A 26 9.51 0.63 23.85
N LEU A 27 9.09 -0.60 23.49
CA LEU A 27 8.35 -0.85 22.26
C LEU A 27 7.01 -0.11 22.24
N LEU A 28 6.25 -0.13 23.33
CA LEU A 28 4.98 0.58 23.47
C LEU A 28 5.17 2.11 23.34
N ASP A 29 6.21 2.65 23.95
CA ASP A 29 6.49 4.09 23.87
C ASP A 29 6.87 4.51 22.45
N ILE A 30 7.73 3.73 21.77
CA ILE A 30 8.06 3.97 20.36
C ILE A 30 6.80 3.88 19.48
N GLN A 31 5.91 2.91 19.71
CA GLN A 31 4.67 2.79 18.94
C GLN A 31 3.75 4.01 19.13
N LYS A 32 3.65 4.55 20.35
CA LYS A 32 2.90 5.80 20.61
C LYS A 32 3.55 7.00 19.93
N GLU A 33 4.87 7.09 19.97
CA GLU A 33 5.62 8.16 19.30
C GLU A 33 5.41 8.12 17.78
N VAL A 34 5.51 6.94 17.16
CA VAL A 34 5.22 6.74 15.73
C VAL A 34 3.82 7.23 15.38
N THR A 35 2.79 6.83 16.13
CA THR A 35 1.41 7.29 15.92
C THR A 35 1.30 8.82 16.02
N THR A 36 1.96 9.41 17.01
CA THR A 36 1.95 10.88 17.21
C THR A 36 2.62 11.60 16.05
N LEU A 37 3.76 11.09 15.56
CA LEU A 37 4.48 11.64 14.40
C LEU A 37 3.67 11.52 13.10
N GLU A 38 2.97 10.42 12.89
CA GLU A 38 2.07 10.23 11.74
C GLU A 38 0.92 11.26 11.77
N ASP A 39 0.31 11.51 12.92
CA ASP A 39 -0.72 12.54 13.10
C ASP A 39 -0.16 13.95 12.87
N GLN A 40 1.04 14.24 13.38
CA GLN A 40 1.71 15.51 13.14
C GLN A 40 2.04 15.71 11.66
N LEU A 41 2.55 14.68 10.98
CA LEU A 41 2.83 14.71 9.55
C LEU A 41 1.55 14.98 8.74
N LYS A 42 0.44 14.33 9.10
CA LYS A 42 -0.86 14.55 8.45
C LYS A 42 -1.33 16.00 8.60
N LYS A 43 -1.20 16.58 9.81
CA LYS A 43 -1.55 17.99 10.06
C LYS A 43 -0.66 18.93 9.25
N LYS A 44 0.67 18.69 9.23
CA LYS A 44 1.60 19.53 8.46
C LYS A 44 1.37 19.48 6.95
N LYS A 45 1.04 18.31 6.41
CA LYS A 45 0.63 18.18 4.99
C LYS A 45 -0.65 18.96 4.68
N ALA A 46 -1.62 18.98 5.60
CA ALA A 46 -2.83 19.76 5.42
C ALA A 46 -2.56 21.29 5.48
N GLU A 47 -1.67 21.73 6.37
CA GLU A 47 -1.23 23.12 6.44
C GLU A 47 -0.47 23.54 5.17
N GLU A 48 0.45 22.70 4.70
CA GLU A 48 1.20 22.89 3.44
C GLU A 48 0.24 23.05 2.24
N LEU A 49 -0.73 22.14 2.13
CA LEU A 49 -1.73 22.17 1.07
C LEU A 49 -2.58 23.46 1.14
N LYS A 50 -3.00 23.86 2.33
CA LYS A 50 -3.77 25.08 2.53
C LYS A 50 -2.97 26.33 2.11
N LEU A 51 -1.70 26.41 2.49
CA LEU A 51 -0.83 27.51 2.09
C LEU A 51 -0.60 27.53 0.57
N SER A 52 -0.30 26.38 -0.03
CA SER A 52 0.05 26.29 -1.45
C SER A 52 -1.13 26.43 -2.40
N GLU A 53 -2.31 25.93 -2.04
CA GLU A 53 -3.47 25.91 -2.92
C GLU A 53 -4.52 26.97 -2.60
N SER A 54 -4.46 27.59 -1.42
CA SER A 54 -5.46 28.56 -0.99
C SER A 54 -4.84 29.89 -0.56
N ASP A 55 -4.11 29.93 0.52
CA ASP A 55 -3.74 31.19 1.17
C ASP A 55 -2.80 32.04 0.29
N ILE A 56 -1.74 31.45 -0.25
CA ILE A 56 -0.78 32.16 -1.13
C ILE A 56 -1.44 32.54 -2.48
N PRO A 57 -2.09 31.61 -3.22
CA PRO A 57 -2.75 31.98 -4.47
C PRO A 57 -3.82 33.06 -4.32
N ASN A 58 -4.65 32.98 -3.27
CA ASN A 58 -5.69 33.98 -3.03
C ASN A 58 -5.10 35.37 -2.76
N LEU A 59 -4.02 35.44 -1.96
CA LEU A 59 -3.37 36.70 -1.65
C LEU A 59 -2.70 37.29 -2.90
N MET A 60 -2.01 36.47 -3.68
CA MET A 60 -1.36 36.91 -4.93
C MET A 60 -2.38 37.39 -5.96
N GLN A 61 -3.50 36.67 -6.11
CA GLN A 61 -4.62 37.12 -6.98
C GLN A 61 -5.21 38.44 -6.52
N LYS A 62 -5.47 38.59 -5.22
CA LYS A 62 -6.01 39.82 -4.64
C LYS A 62 -5.12 41.03 -4.84
N THR A 63 -3.80 40.82 -4.87
CA THR A 63 -2.80 41.88 -5.08
C THR A 63 -2.40 42.06 -6.54
N GLY A 64 -2.94 41.22 -7.47
CA GLY A 64 -2.60 41.28 -8.90
C GLY A 64 -1.18 40.80 -9.23
N VAL A 65 -0.54 40.06 -8.30
CA VAL A 65 0.83 39.57 -8.46
C VAL A 65 0.77 38.11 -8.92
N SER A 66 1.32 37.80 -10.10
CA SER A 66 1.43 36.43 -10.62
C SER A 66 2.80 35.79 -10.39
N LEU A 67 3.83 36.61 -10.16
CA LEU A 67 5.21 36.18 -9.89
C LEU A 67 5.81 37.10 -8.82
N LEU A 68 6.44 36.51 -7.82
CA LEU A 68 7.15 37.21 -6.75
C LEU A 68 8.55 36.59 -6.57
N LYS A 69 9.56 37.45 -6.40
CA LYS A 69 10.89 37.01 -5.95
C LYS A 69 11.03 37.22 -4.47
N LEU A 70 11.47 36.20 -3.75
CA LEU A 70 11.76 36.25 -2.34
C LEU A 70 13.19 36.81 -2.09
N THR A 71 13.46 37.19 -0.85
CA THR A 71 14.76 37.77 -0.45
C THR A 71 15.94 36.82 -0.56
N ASP A 72 15.69 35.52 -0.54
CA ASP A 72 16.66 34.44 -0.76
C ASP A 72 16.95 34.15 -2.25
N GLY A 73 16.28 34.87 -3.16
CA GLY A 73 16.39 34.72 -4.60
C GLY A 73 15.45 33.69 -5.22
N SER A 74 14.69 32.95 -4.41
CA SER A 74 13.67 32.04 -4.93
C SER A 74 12.49 32.78 -5.54
N SER A 75 11.77 32.16 -6.48
CA SER A 75 10.59 32.73 -7.11
C SER A 75 9.34 31.94 -6.78
N VAL A 76 8.25 32.67 -6.51
CA VAL A 76 6.93 32.11 -6.28
C VAL A 76 6.06 32.51 -7.47
N GLU A 77 5.49 31.53 -8.15
CA GLU A 77 4.58 31.70 -9.28
C GLU A 77 3.30 30.92 -9.04
N ILE A 78 2.14 31.52 -9.29
CA ILE A 78 0.85 30.83 -9.23
C ILE A 78 0.48 30.33 -10.64
N LYS A 79 0.20 29.01 -10.72
CA LYS A 79 -0.23 28.35 -11.96
C LYS A 79 -1.54 27.60 -11.69
N PRO A 80 -2.46 27.58 -12.68
CA PRO A 80 -3.66 26.76 -12.57
C PRO A 80 -3.29 25.28 -12.38
N TYR A 81 -3.90 24.65 -11.42
CA TYR A 81 -3.79 23.21 -11.19
C TYR A 81 -5.16 22.56 -11.40
N TYR A 82 -5.20 21.52 -12.22
CA TYR A 82 -6.42 20.78 -12.52
C TYR A 82 -6.26 19.34 -12.04
N GLY A 83 -7.04 18.97 -11.02
CA GLY A 83 -7.16 17.60 -10.56
C GLY A 83 -8.53 17.04 -10.94
N ALA A 84 -8.56 15.81 -11.47
CA ALA A 84 -9.80 15.11 -11.75
C ALA A 84 -9.71 13.66 -11.30
N ARG A 85 -10.78 13.19 -10.65
CA ARG A 85 -10.93 11.80 -10.23
C ARG A 85 -12.40 11.43 -10.30
N ILE A 86 -12.70 10.29 -10.91
CA ILE A 86 -14.04 9.72 -10.88
C ILE A 86 -14.20 8.93 -9.58
N PRO A 87 -15.11 9.31 -8.67
CA PRO A 87 -15.42 8.51 -7.49
C PRO A 87 -16.02 7.16 -7.89
N ALA A 88 -15.69 6.10 -7.17
CA ALA A 88 -16.19 4.75 -7.50
C ALA A 88 -17.73 4.67 -7.55
N SER A 89 -18.41 5.44 -6.68
CA SER A 89 -19.88 5.51 -6.64
C SER A 89 -20.52 6.23 -7.83
N ARG A 90 -19.76 6.96 -8.64
CA ARG A 90 -20.25 7.73 -9.80
C ARG A 90 -19.60 7.30 -11.11
N THR A 91 -19.00 6.13 -11.17
CA THR A 91 -18.26 5.66 -12.35
C THR A 91 -19.17 5.51 -13.55
N GLU A 92 -20.35 4.91 -13.41
CA GLU A 92 -21.30 4.71 -14.49
C GLU A 92 -21.80 6.04 -15.04
N GLU A 93 -22.26 6.95 -14.18
CA GLU A 93 -22.71 8.29 -14.56
C GLU A 93 -21.62 9.07 -15.32
N ALA A 94 -20.37 9.01 -14.83
CA ALA A 94 -19.25 9.68 -15.49
C ALA A 94 -18.93 9.06 -16.86
N PHE A 95 -19.03 7.74 -17.01
CA PHE A 95 -18.78 7.06 -18.26
C PHE A 95 -19.89 7.34 -19.28
N ASP A 96 -21.14 7.42 -18.85
CA ASP A 96 -22.27 7.78 -19.72
C ASP A 96 -22.13 9.22 -20.20
N TRP A 97 -21.79 10.14 -19.30
CA TRP A 97 -21.50 11.53 -19.69
C TRP A 97 -20.38 11.62 -20.74
N LEU A 98 -19.27 10.86 -20.55
CA LEU A 98 -18.17 10.83 -21.53
C LEU A 98 -18.62 10.32 -22.90
N ARG A 99 -19.48 9.28 -22.95
CA ARG A 99 -20.02 8.74 -24.20
C ARG A 99 -20.94 9.73 -24.91
N GLU A 100 -21.86 10.35 -24.16
CA GLU A 100 -22.83 11.31 -24.68
C GLU A 100 -22.17 12.58 -25.21
N ASN A 101 -21.02 12.96 -24.63
CA ASN A 101 -20.27 14.14 -25.03
C ASN A 101 -19.10 13.87 -26.01
N ASN A 102 -19.10 12.73 -26.68
CA ASN A 102 -18.09 12.31 -27.66
C ASN A 102 -16.66 12.16 -27.10
N HIS A 103 -16.54 11.83 -25.81
CA HIS A 103 -15.27 11.55 -25.12
C HIS A 103 -15.15 10.09 -24.71
N GLY A 104 -15.91 9.19 -25.34
CA GLY A 104 -15.89 7.75 -25.04
C GLY A 104 -14.55 7.07 -25.30
N ASP A 105 -13.69 7.67 -26.13
CA ASP A 105 -12.31 7.23 -26.40
C ASP A 105 -11.39 7.29 -25.18
N LEU A 106 -11.74 8.08 -24.17
CA LEU A 106 -11.04 8.12 -22.90
C LEU A 106 -11.29 6.85 -22.06
N ILE A 107 -12.40 6.14 -22.31
CA ILE A 107 -12.78 4.95 -21.58
C ILE A 107 -12.02 3.75 -22.14
N LYS A 108 -11.13 3.18 -21.32
CA LYS A 108 -10.42 1.95 -21.66
C LYS A 108 -11.10 0.75 -21.03
N ASN A 109 -11.49 -0.20 -21.88
CA ASN A 109 -12.01 -1.49 -21.44
C ASN A 109 -10.88 -2.51 -21.32
N ASN A 110 -10.69 -3.06 -20.13
CA ASN A 110 -9.78 -4.16 -19.90
C ASN A 110 -10.61 -5.41 -19.58
N VAL A 111 -10.41 -6.46 -20.37
CA VAL A 111 -11.01 -7.77 -20.10
C VAL A 111 -9.93 -8.66 -19.51
N THR A 112 -10.18 -9.20 -18.33
CA THR A 112 -9.24 -10.09 -17.63
C THR A 112 -9.86 -11.48 -17.57
N LEU A 113 -9.15 -12.47 -18.11
CA LEU A 113 -9.47 -13.88 -17.94
C LEU A 113 -8.50 -14.47 -16.92
N THR A 114 -9.02 -15.23 -15.97
CA THR A 114 -8.19 -15.89 -14.96
C THR A 114 -8.25 -17.39 -15.16
N PHE A 115 -7.07 -17.99 -15.33
CA PHE A 115 -6.91 -19.41 -15.49
C PHE A 115 -6.33 -20.01 -14.21
N GLY A 116 -6.84 -21.18 -13.83
CA GLY A 116 -6.40 -21.91 -12.65
C GLY A 116 -5.29 -22.93 -12.96
N ARG A 117 -5.07 -23.82 -11.99
CA ARG A 117 -4.08 -24.89 -12.13
C ARG A 117 -4.41 -25.77 -13.36
N ASN A 118 -3.39 -26.11 -14.14
CA ASN A 118 -3.44 -26.95 -15.34
C ASN A 118 -4.21 -26.36 -16.54
N GLN A 119 -4.48 -25.07 -16.56
CA GLN A 119 -5.15 -24.37 -17.66
C GLN A 119 -4.18 -23.56 -18.54
N ASP A 120 -2.86 -23.78 -18.41
CA ASP A 120 -1.83 -23.01 -19.12
C ASP A 120 -1.98 -23.10 -20.65
N ASN A 121 -2.31 -24.30 -21.18
CA ASN A 121 -2.53 -24.51 -22.60
C ASN A 121 -3.79 -23.78 -23.11
N GLU A 122 -4.86 -23.76 -22.32
CA GLU A 122 -6.08 -23.02 -22.63
C GLU A 122 -5.80 -21.51 -22.65
N ALA A 123 -5.10 -20.99 -21.63
CA ALA A 123 -4.69 -19.61 -21.56
C ALA A 123 -3.87 -19.19 -22.79
N LYS A 124 -2.90 -20.01 -23.19
CA LYS A 124 -2.08 -19.78 -24.37
C LYS A 124 -2.90 -19.77 -25.66
N SER A 125 -3.79 -20.74 -25.83
CA SER A 125 -4.67 -20.84 -27.02
C SER A 125 -5.52 -19.58 -27.17
N ILE A 126 -6.14 -19.11 -26.10
CA ILE A 126 -6.98 -17.90 -26.12
C ILE A 126 -6.15 -16.66 -26.45
N VAL A 127 -4.95 -16.54 -25.87
CA VAL A 127 -4.04 -15.43 -26.15
C VAL A 127 -3.65 -15.40 -27.61
N ASP A 128 -3.30 -16.55 -28.19
CA ASP A 128 -2.89 -16.67 -29.60
C ASP A 128 -4.07 -16.36 -30.53
N ASP A 129 -5.28 -16.86 -30.23
CA ASP A 129 -6.49 -16.57 -31.00
C ASP A 129 -6.81 -15.07 -31.02
N LEU A 130 -6.73 -14.42 -29.88
CA LEU A 130 -6.97 -12.97 -29.79
C LEU A 130 -5.90 -12.16 -30.51
N ARG A 131 -4.62 -12.55 -30.43
CA ARG A 131 -3.53 -11.92 -31.18
C ARG A 131 -3.72 -12.05 -32.69
N ASN A 132 -4.12 -13.24 -33.16
CA ASN A 132 -4.42 -13.51 -34.58
C ASN A 132 -5.58 -12.66 -35.10
N LYS A 133 -6.53 -12.28 -34.22
CA LYS A 133 -7.60 -11.34 -34.51
C LYS A 133 -7.21 -9.87 -34.42
N GLY A 134 -5.93 -9.56 -34.18
CA GLY A 134 -5.40 -8.21 -34.11
C GLY A 134 -5.58 -7.49 -32.77
N HIS A 135 -5.99 -8.18 -31.70
CA HIS A 135 -6.11 -7.59 -30.38
C HIS A 135 -4.74 -7.48 -29.69
N ASN A 136 -4.54 -6.36 -28.98
CA ASN A 136 -3.35 -6.18 -28.14
C ASN A 136 -3.54 -6.93 -26.82
N VAL A 137 -3.05 -8.15 -26.73
CA VAL A 137 -3.21 -9.03 -25.56
C VAL A 137 -1.95 -9.04 -24.72
N LYS A 138 -2.08 -8.72 -23.44
CA LYS A 138 -1.03 -8.88 -22.44
C LYS A 138 -1.33 -10.12 -21.61
N GLN A 139 -0.34 -11.01 -21.52
CA GLN A 139 -0.37 -12.16 -20.63
C GLN A 139 0.60 -11.89 -19.47
N ALA A 140 0.20 -12.21 -18.27
CA ALA A 140 1.05 -12.13 -17.08
C ALA A 140 0.75 -13.33 -16.17
N GLU A 141 1.79 -13.96 -15.69
CA GLU A 141 1.71 -14.99 -14.67
C GLU A 141 2.05 -14.38 -13.33
N LYS A 142 1.28 -14.67 -12.31
CA LYS A 142 1.53 -14.18 -10.95
C LYS A 142 1.11 -15.20 -9.91
N VAL A 143 1.81 -15.18 -8.80
CA VAL A 143 1.37 -15.84 -7.57
C VAL A 143 0.90 -14.76 -6.60
N GLU A 144 -0.30 -14.91 -6.07
CA GLU A 144 -0.81 -13.96 -5.08
C GLU A 144 0.04 -13.98 -3.81
N PRO A 145 0.45 -12.83 -3.26
CA PRO A 145 1.37 -12.77 -2.12
C PRO A 145 0.91 -13.57 -0.90
N MET A 146 -0.38 -13.59 -0.62
CA MET A 146 -0.94 -14.37 0.48
C MET A 146 -0.84 -15.88 0.26
N THR A 147 -1.04 -16.31 -0.98
CA THR A 147 -0.90 -17.72 -1.38
C THR A 147 0.56 -18.15 -1.29
N LEU A 148 1.50 -17.33 -1.78
CA LEU A 148 2.93 -17.58 -1.66
C LEU A 148 3.36 -17.69 -0.20
N LYS A 149 2.92 -16.75 0.64
CA LYS A 149 3.22 -16.76 2.08
C LYS A 149 2.69 -18.02 2.77
N ALA A 150 1.47 -18.46 2.46
CA ALA A 150 0.90 -19.68 3.00
C ALA A 150 1.67 -20.92 2.56
N PHE A 151 2.04 -20.99 1.28
CA PHE A 151 2.87 -22.06 0.72
C PHE A 151 4.22 -22.15 1.40
N VAL A 152 4.96 -21.02 1.49
CA VAL A 152 6.29 -20.97 2.12
C VAL A 152 6.22 -21.44 3.57
N ARG A 153 5.23 -20.95 4.35
CA ARG A 153 5.01 -21.38 5.72
C ARG A 153 4.81 -22.90 5.81
N GLU A 154 3.90 -23.43 4.97
CA GLU A 154 3.59 -24.87 4.98
C GLU A 154 4.82 -25.74 4.62
N GLN A 155 5.64 -25.30 3.65
CA GLN A 155 6.86 -26.05 3.30
C GLN A 155 7.88 -26.03 4.44
N ILE A 156 8.10 -24.90 5.09
CA ILE A 156 9.02 -24.77 6.22
C ILE A 156 8.54 -25.60 7.42
N GLU A 157 7.23 -25.56 7.74
CA GLU A 157 6.63 -26.36 8.81
C GLU A 157 6.79 -27.89 8.55
N LYS A 158 6.83 -28.31 7.28
CA LYS A 158 7.09 -29.68 6.85
C LYS A 158 8.58 -30.04 6.78
N GLY A 159 9.47 -29.13 7.18
CA GLY A 159 10.93 -29.34 7.11
C GLY A 159 11.50 -29.38 5.71
N LYS A 160 10.78 -28.86 4.72
CA LYS A 160 11.27 -28.76 3.33
C LYS A 160 12.02 -27.46 3.13
N ASP A 161 13.11 -27.55 2.37
CA ASP A 161 13.89 -26.40 1.98
C ASP A 161 13.14 -25.56 0.92
N VAL A 162 13.07 -24.24 1.15
CA VAL A 162 12.52 -23.27 0.23
C VAL A 162 13.61 -22.26 -0.10
N PRO A 163 13.98 -22.07 -1.40
CA PRO A 163 15.03 -21.14 -1.76
C PRO A 163 14.70 -19.71 -1.31
N ALA A 164 15.31 -19.29 -0.19
CA ALA A 164 15.00 -18.02 0.46
C ALA A 164 15.25 -16.81 -0.44
N ASP A 165 16.37 -16.83 -1.19
CA ASP A 165 16.75 -15.73 -2.09
C ASP A 165 15.80 -15.59 -3.28
N LEU A 166 15.29 -16.72 -3.80
CA LEU A 166 14.39 -16.73 -4.95
C LEU A 166 13.00 -16.18 -4.60
N PHE A 167 12.50 -16.50 -3.42
CA PHE A 167 11.15 -16.10 -2.97
C PHE A 167 11.16 -14.92 -2.00
N GLY A 168 12.32 -14.37 -1.68
CA GLY A 168 12.44 -13.31 -0.69
C GLY A 168 11.92 -13.73 0.68
N VAL A 169 12.20 -14.97 1.09
CA VAL A 169 11.67 -15.54 2.34
C VAL A 169 12.32 -14.85 3.52
N TYR A 170 11.48 -14.25 4.34
CA TYR A 170 11.88 -13.67 5.63
C TYR A 170 11.06 -14.30 6.74
N VAL A 171 11.73 -15.01 7.65
CA VAL A 171 11.12 -15.62 8.84
C VAL A 171 11.59 -14.86 10.06
N ALA A 172 10.66 -14.28 10.79
CA ALA A 172 10.95 -13.58 12.05
C ALA A 172 9.88 -13.86 13.09
N THR A 173 10.31 -13.89 14.34
CA THR A 173 9.40 -13.85 15.48
C THR A 173 9.08 -12.39 15.81
N ARG A 174 7.80 -12.04 15.86
CA ARG A 174 7.34 -10.69 16.19
C ARG A 174 6.66 -10.66 17.54
N THR A 175 7.03 -9.70 18.37
CA THR A 175 6.35 -9.42 19.62
C THR A 175 4.99 -8.80 19.34
N LYS A 176 3.93 -9.36 19.94
CA LYS A 176 2.59 -8.78 19.97
C LYS A 176 2.25 -8.46 21.42
N ILE A 177 2.07 -7.19 21.72
CA ILE A 177 1.60 -6.72 23.02
C ILE A 177 0.10 -6.47 22.92
N THR A 178 -0.69 -7.08 23.80
CA THR A 178 -2.13 -6.81 23.90
C THR A 178 -2.35 -5.99 25.16
N THR A 179 -2.75 -4.74 24.99
CA THR A 179 -3.14 -3.85 26.09
C THR A 179 -4.54 -4.22 26.56
N LYS A 180 -4.75 -4.23 27.89
CA LYS A 180 -6.11 -4.28 28.43
C LYS A 180 -6.72 -2.88 28.31
N GLU A 181 -7.90 -2.80 27.75
CA GLU A 181 -8.75 -1.60 27.80
C GLU A 181 -9.20 -1.32 29.22
#